data_01fe0170e1542e8521b8cf24b816a34e
#
_entry.id   01fe0170e1542e8521b8cf24b816a34e
#
_cell.length_a   1.000
_cell.length_b   1.000
_cell.length_c   1.000
_cell.angle_alpha   90.00
_cell.angle_beta   90.00
_cell.angle_gamma   90.00
#
_symmetry.space_group_name_H-M   'P 1'
#
loop_
_entity.id
_entity.type
_entity.pdbx_description
1 polymer ?
#
loop_
_entity_poly.entity_id
_entity_poly.type
_entity_poly.pdbx_seq_one_letter_code
_entity_poly.pdbx_strand_id
1 'polypeptide(L)'
;METLEGLKRTDYCGTLTAKDVGRTVTLCGWVQRQRDLGSLIFIDLRDRTGIVQLAFDENTDKAVFDKAFSARSEYVLAAVGTVRERSAKNTEIATGEIEVEVTELRILGKSETPPFEIVPNCQTAETTRLKYRYLDLRRPDLQKNILLRHKITKITRDYFDENGFIEIETPMLIRSTPEGARDFLVPSRIHNGSFYALPQSPQLYKQLSMVAGFDRYMQIARCFRDEDLRADRQPEFTQIDLEMSFVDMEDVLSIGEGYIKRVFKDAIGVDVPPPLPRITYNEAMNRYGSDKPDTRYGMELIDITDEVSSSEFVVFKSATAEGGTVRAINAKNAVSALSRKEIDKLTDYVKGIGAKGLAWIRMTDDGISSSFAKFMTEDEMNAILKKTGAEKGDVILIVADKIKNHVLTVLGALRQKVAKKLDIIPEGKYNFLWITEFPFFEYDEELKQFVAMHHPFTAPMDECLEYLETDKAKVRAKCYDLVLNGIELSSGSIRITDPKLQSRIFDLLGLSKEEAYSKFGYLLDAFRYGAPPHGGMGIGLDRLCMQMIGCDSLRDVIAYPKLQNASEPMTECPAPVDDEQLNELGIGVTHTEGE
;
A
#
# COMPACT_ATOMS: atom_id res chain seq x y z
N MET A 1 -14.77 -0.72 41.75
CA MET A 1 -13.90 -1.50 40.86
C MET A 1 -12.96 -2.27 41.76
N GLU A 2 -12.78 -3.56 41.47
CA GLU A 2 -11.83 -4.40 42.21
C GLU A 2 -10.43 -4.26 41.60
N THR A 3 -9.41 -4.69 42.33
CA THR A 3 -8.01 -4.62 41.90
C THR A 3 -7.49 -6.00 41.49
N LEU A 4 -6.37 -6.04 40.80
CA LEU A 4 -5.69 -7.28 40.44
C LEU A 4 -4.77 -7.77 41.59
N GLU A 5 -4.76 -7.08 42.73
CA GLU A 5 -3.90 -7.40 43.86
C GLU A 5 -4.01 -8.87 44.30
N GLY A 6 -2.90 -9.55 44.41
CA GLY A 6 -2.83 -10.97 44.72
C GLY A 6 -3.08 -11.92 43.55
N LEU A 7 -3.51 -11.44 42.38
CA LEU A 7 -3.69 -12.24 41.17
C LEU A 7 -2.66 -11.88 40.10
N LYS A 8 -2.21 -12.91 39.36
CA LYS A 8 -1.42 -12.75 38.13
C LYS A 8 -2.04 -13.61 37.05
N ARG A 9 -2.20 -13.03 35.85
CA ARG A 9 -2.60 -13.81 34.67
C ARG A 9 -1.61 -14.95 34.46
N THR A 10 -2.09 -16.20 34.41
CA THR A 10 -1.28 -17.38 34.11
C THR A 10 -1.32 -17.75 32.65
N ASP A 11 -2.45 -17.58 31.99
CA ASP A 11 -2.70 -18.01 30.62
C ASP A 11 -3.49 -16.95 29.85
N TYR A 12 -3.42 -17.03 28.49
CA TYR A 12 -4.30 -16.26 27.61
C TYR A 12 -5.56 -17.05 27.25
N CYS A 13 -6.66 -16.35 26.97
CA CYS A 13 -7.97 -16.97 26.72
C CYS A 13 -7.93 -17.96 25.55
N GLY A 14 -7.37 -17.57 24.42
CA GLY A 14 -7.36 -18.37 23.19
C GLY A 14 -6.26 -19.43 23.13
N THR A 15 -5.40 -19.53 24.14
CA THR A 15 -4.29 -20.51 24.13
C THR A 15 -4.61 -21.83 24.84
N LEU A 16 -5.70 -21.88 25.59
CA LEU A 16 -6.13 -23.06 26.31
C LEU A 16 -6.67 -24.16 25.38
N THR A 17 -6.36 -25.40 25.71
CA THR A 17 -6.74 -26.58 24.92
C THR A 17 -7.24 -27.70 25.82
N ALA A 18 -7.72 -28.81 25.24
CA ALA A 18 -8.10 -30.02 26.00
C ALA A 18 -6.96 -30.60 26.85
N LYS A 19 -5.69 -30.28 26.55
CA LYS A 19 -4.53 -30.70 27.35
C LYS A 19 -4.44 -29.98 28.71
N ASP A 20 -5.14 -28.86 28.84
CA ASP A 20 -5.13 -28.02 30.04
C ASP A 20 -6.24 -28.41 31.05
N VAL A 21 -7.08 -29.40 30.70
CA VAL A 21 -8.14 -29.89 31.58
C VAL A 21 -7.57 -30.33 32.94
N GLY A 22 -8.20 -29.86 34.02
CA GLY A 22 -7.76 -30.05 35.42
C GLY A 22 -6.80 -29.00 35.93
N ARG A 23 -6.25 -28.11 35.09
CA ARG A 23 -5.40 -27.00 35.53
C ARG A 23 -6.24 -25.86 36.11
N THR A 24 -5.77 -25.25 37.18
CA THR A 24 -6.29 -23.97 37.65
C THR A 24 -5.58 -22.85 36.90
N VAL A 25 -6.34 -21.91 36.31
CA VAL A 25 -5.85 -20.79 35.53
C VAL A 25 -6.41 -19.47 36.03
N THR A 26 -5.64 -18.40 35.82
CA THR A 26 -6.09 -17.02 36.04
C THR A 26 -6.11 -16.31 34.69
N LEU A 27 -7.31 -15.95 34.24
CA LEU A 27 -7.55 -15.30 32.97
C LEU A 27 -7.98 -13.85 33.16
N CYS A 28 -7.55 -12.98 32.26
CA CYS A 28 -7.96 -11.58 32.24
C CYS A 28 -8.37 -11.18 30.83
N GLY A 29 -9.50 -10.48 30.68
CA GLY A 29 -10.00 -10.10 29.37
C GLY A 29 -11.25 -9.24 29.45
N TRP A 30 -11.88 -9.08 28.30
CA TRP A 30 -13.12 -8.36 28.12
C TRP A 30 -14.29 -9.32 27.89
N VAL A 31 -15.46 -9.01 28.45
CA VAL A 31 -16.68 -9.77 28.21
C VAL A 31 -17.14 -9.56 26.77
N GLN A 32 -17.04 -10.59 25.94
CA GLN A 32 -17.61 -10.56 24.60
C GLN A 32 -19.12 -10.70 24.63
N ARG A 33 -19.59 -11.68 25.41
CA ARG A 33 -21.00 -12.00 25.57
C ARG A 33 -21.26 -12.67 26.90
N GLN A 34 -22.39 -12.34 27.53
CA GLN A 34 -22.94 -13.05 28.67
C GLN A 34 -24.24 -13.75 28.25
N ARG A 35 -24.44 -14.96 28.74
CA ARG A 35 -25.69 -15.74 28.58
C ARG A 35 -26.14 -16.18 29.95
N ASP A 36 -27.34 -15.75 30.34
CA ASP A 36 -28.00 -16.13 31.57
C ASP A 36 -29.10 -17.14 31.24
N LEU A 37 -29.01 -18.34 31.81
CA LEU A 37 -29.95 -19.44 31.67
C LEU A 37 -30.62 -19.80 33.03
N GLY A 38 -30.66 -18.83 33.94
CA GLY A 38 -31.22 -18.97 35.28
C GLY A 38 -30.23 -19.53 36.28
N SER A 39 -30.12 -20.86 36.44
CA SER A 39 -29.14 -21.50 37.33
C SER A 39 -27.73 -21.60 36.72
N LEU A 40 -27.56 -21.23 35.48
CA LEU A 40 -26.30 -21.30 34.72
C LEU A 40 -26.01 -19.96 34.09
N ILE A 41 -24.81 -19.42 34.26
CA ILE A 41 -24.30 -18.26 33.56
C ILE A 41 -23.08 -18.67 32.76
N PHE A 42 -23.01 -18.24 31.50
CA PHE A 42 -21.84 -18.35 30.66
C PHE A 42 -21.34 -16.97 30.27
N ILE A 43 -20.04 -16.74 30.36
CA ILE A 43 -19.37 -15.53 29.89
C ILE A 43 -18.31 -15.94 28.89
N ASP A 44 -18.43 -15.45 27.67
CA ASP A 44 -17.37 -15.54 26.67
C ASP A 44 -16.36 -14.44 26.97
N LEU A 45 -15.22 -14.79 27.56
CA LEU A 45 -14.13 -13.87 27.88
C LEU A 45 -13.15 -13.80 26.73
N ARG A 46 -12.89 -12.60 26.23
CA ARG A 46 -12.01 -12.34 25.09
C ARG A 46 -10.73 -11.64 25.51
N ASP A 47 -9.62 -12.08 24.96
CA ASP A 47 -8.36 -11.32 24.91
C ASP A 47 -7.80 -11.30 23.48
N ARG A 48 -6.55 -10.83 23.31
CA ARG A 48 -5.90 -10.73 21.98
C ARG A 48 -5.66 -12.08 21.29
N THR A 49 -5.74 -13.19 21.99
CA THR A 49 -5.47 -14.53 21.46
C THR A 49 -6.74 -15.27 21.05
N GLY A 50 -7.89 -14.83 21.57
CA GLY A 50 -9.17 -15.46 21.28
C GLY A 50 -10.16 -15.37 22.43
N ILE A 51 -11.10 -16.29 22.43
CA ILE A 51 -12.23 -16.35 23.38
C ILE A 51 -12.18 -17.67 24.13
N VAL A 52 -12.52 -17.64 25.42
CA VAL A 52 -12.81 -18.84 26.21
C VAL A 52 -14.11 -18.67 26.97
N GLN A 53 -14.88 -19.73 27.12
CA GLN A 53 -16.09 -19.73 27.93
C GLN A 53 -15.76 -19.87 29.41
N LEU A 54 -16.26 -18.94 30.23
CA LEU A 54 -16.33 -19.05 31.69
C LEU A 54 -17.71 -19.61 32.04
N ALA A 55 -17.76 -20.59 32.95
CA ALA A 55 -18.99 -21.25 33.39
C ALA A 55 -19.21 -21.00 34.88
N PHE A 56 -20.45 -20.69 35.24
CA PHE A 56 -20.93 -20.48 36.59
C PHE A 56 -22.22 -21.29 36.77
N ASP A 57 -22.27 -22.17 37.73
CA ASP A 57 -23.39 -23.07 37.98
C ASP A 57 -23.85 -23.02 39.45
N GLU A 58 -24.73 -23.92 39.86
CA GLU A 58 -25.30 -24.00 41.18
C GLU A 58 -24.26 -24.25 42.29
N ASN A 59 -23.09 -24.74 41.97
CA ASN A 59 -21.99 -24.97 42.91
C ASN A 59 -21.07 -23.75 43.05
N THR A 60 -21.25 -22.73 42.17
CA THR A 60 -20.48 -21.49 42.24
C THR A 60 -20.86 -20.69 43.50
N ASP A 61 -19.86 -20.17 44.20
CA ASP A 61 -20.11 -19.25 45.35
C ASP A 61 -21.09 -18.14 44.93
N LYS A 62 -22.07 -17.87 45.80
CA LYS A 62 -23.12 -16.90 45.51
C LYS A 62 -22.60 -15.52 45.15
N ALA A 63 -21.58 -15.03 45.81
CA ALA A 63 -21.01 -13.70 45.53
C ALA A 63 -20.30 -13.67 44.18
N VAL A 64 -19.68 -14.78 43.76
CA VAL A 64 -19.08 -14.94 42.44
C VAL A 64 -20.18 -15.02 41.36
N PHE A 65 -21.26 -15.78 41.61
CA PHE A 65 -22.39 -15.90 40.71
C PHE A 65 -23.11 -14.55 40.49
N ASP A 66 -23.36 -13.79 41.59
CA ASP A 66 -24.00 -12.47 41.51
C ASP A 66 -23.12 -11.47 40.74
N LYS A 67 -21.80 -11.56 40.86
CA LYS A 67 -20.88 -10.76 39.99
C LYS A 67 -20.99 -11.16 38.52
N ALA A 68 -20.99 -12.45 38.22
CA ALA A 68 -21.16 -12.95 36.85
C ALA A 68 -22.50 -12.48 36.24
N PHE A 69 -23.58 -12.51 37.05
CA PHE A 69 -24.89 -12.00 36.65
C PHE A 69 -24.88 -10.49 36.33
N SER A 70 -24.09 -9.72 37.09
CA SER A 70 -23.98 -8.26 36.91
C SER A 70 -23.07 -7.85 35.72
N ALA A 71 -22.23 -8.76 35.20
CA ALA A 71 -21.32 -8.48 34.12
C ALA A 71 -22.09 -8.09 32.83
N ARG A 72 -21.53 -7.17 32.05
CA ARG A 72 -22.08 -6.72 30.75
C ARG A 72 -20.96 -6.73 29.72
N SER A 73 -21.36 -6.62 28.44
CA SER A 73 -20.42 -6.56 27.32
C SER A 73 -19.33 -5.53 27.57
N GLU A 74 -18.10 -5.88 27.20
CA GLU A 74 -16.89 -5.09 27.32
C GLU A 74 -16.44 -4.77 28.76
N TYR A 75 -17.09 -5.34 29.81
CA TYR A 75 -16.51 -5.29 31.16
C TYR A 75 -15.16 -6.01 31.19
N VAL A 76 -14.21 -5.47 31.94
CA VAL A 76 -12.90 -6.07 32.14
C VAL A 76 -12.95 -6.97 33.35
N LEU A 77 -12.67 -8.25 33.18
CA LEU A 77 -12.71 -9.26 34.20
C LEU A 77 -11.35 -9.91 34.47
N ALA A 78 -11.13 -10.33 35.70
CA ALA A 78 -10.17 -11.35 36.05
C ALA A 78 -10.94 -12.54 36.64
N ALA A 79 -10.70 -13.75 36.14
CA ALA A 79 -11.35 -14.98 36.56
C ALA A 79 -10.31 -16.04 36.92
N VAL A 80 -10.46 -16.64 38.08
CA VAL A 80 -9.71 -17.83 38.50
C VAL A 80 -10.64 -19.02 38.46
N GLY A 81 -10.20 -20.12 37.87
CA GLY A 81 -11.03 -21.32 37.76
C GLY A 81 -10.27 -22.51 37.21
N THR A 82 -10.94 -23.63 37.17
CA THR A 82 -10.41 -24.91 36.69
C THR A 82 -10.88 -25.16 35.25
N VAL A 83 -9.95 -25.46 34.35
CA VAL A 83 -10.28 -25.85 32.97
C VAL A 83 -10.96 -27.22 32.99
N ARG A 84 -12.14 -27.32 32.37
CA ARG A 84 -12.88 -28.59 32.20
C ARG A 84 -13.37 -28.77 30.75
N GLU A 85 -13.72 -29.98 30.37
CA GLU A 85 -14.37 -30.25 29.08
C GLU A 85 -15.77 -29.64 29.06
N ARG A 86 -16.16 -29.07 27.91
CA ARG A 86 -17.53 -28.59 27.70
C ARG A 86 -18.48 -29.76 27.48
N SER A 87 -19.63 -29.68 28.09
CA SER A 87 -20.74 -30.64 27.83
C SER A 87 -21.26 -30.57 26.40
N ALA A 88 -21.29 -29.35 25.81
CA ALA A 88 -21.62 -29.11 24.43
C ALA A 88 -20.45 -28.41 23.72
N LYS A 89 -19.71 -29.14 22.88
CA LYS A 89 -18.56 -28.63 22.14
C LYS A 89 -19.00 -27.60 21.11
N ASN A 90 -18.21 -26.53 20.95
CA ASN A 90 -18.41 -25.49 19.94
C ASN A 90 -17.24 -25.48 18.95
N THR A 91 -17.49 -25.85 17.71
CA THR A 91 -16.47 -25.91 16.64
C THR A 91 -16.12 -24.55 16.03
N GLU A 92 -16.86 -23.49 16.36
CA GLU A 92 -16.63 -22.15 15.82
C GLU A 92 -15.48 -21.38 16.49
N ILE A 93 -15.07 -21.80 17.68
CA ILE A 93 -13.97 -21.19 18.42
C ILE A 93 -12.89 -22.21 18.76
N ALA A 94 -11.63 -21.78 18.74
CA ALA A 94 -10.46 -22.67 18.96
C ALA A 94 -10.50 -23.38 20.30
N THR A 95 -11.07 -22.76 21.33
CA THR A 95 -11.20 -23.28 22.70
C THR A 95 -12.53 -24.00 22.94
N GLY A 96 -13.29 -24.29 21.89
CA GLY A 96 -14.66 -24.77 22.01
C GLY A 96 -14.84 -26.17 22.58
N GLU A 97 -13.77 -26.91 22.82
CA GLU A 97 -13.80 -28.19 23.53
C GLU A 97 -13.76 -28.05 25.04
N ILE A 98 -13.32 -26.88 25.54
CA ILE A 98 -13.12 -26.61 26.97
C ILE A 98 -13.87 -25.37 27.45
N GLU A 99 -14.09 -25.30 28.74
CA GLU A 99 -14.57 -24.13 29.46
C GLU A 99 -13.83 -24.02 30.80
N VAL A 100 -13.94 -22.87 31.47
CA VAL A 100 -13.34 -22.65 32.79
C VAL A 100 -14.47 -22.55 33.82
N GLU A 101 -14.50 -23.50 34.76
CA GLU A 101 -15.34 -23.44 35.95
C GLU A 101 -14.75 -22.44 36.93
N VAL A 102 -15.44 -21.33 37.14
CA VAL A 102 -14.90 -20.18 37.88
C VAL A 102 -15.13 -20.28 39.35
N THR A 103 -14.06 -20.11 40.13
CA THR A 103 -14.08 -20.09 41.59
C THR A 103 -13.90 -18.68 42.17
N GLU A 104 -13.21 -17.76 41.45
CA GLU A 104 -13.08 -16.35 41.81
C GLU A 104 -13.28 -15.46 40.58
N LEU A 105 -14.07 -14.40 40.76
CA LEU A 105 -14.32 -13.41 39.72
C LEU A 105 -14.13 -12.01 40.27
N ARG A 106 -13.36 -11.18 39.54
CA ARG A 106 -13.21 -9.75 39.84
C ARG A 106 -13.63 -8.90 38.63
N ILE A 107 -14.39 -7.85 38.92
CA ILE A 107 -14.73 -6.81 37.90
C ILE A 107 -13.69 -5.69 38.04
N LEU A 108 -12.70 -5.71 37.14
CA LEU A 108 -11.60 -4.75 37.14
C LEU A 108 -12.00 -3.42 36.50
N GLY A 109 -12.95 -3.45 35.58
CA GLY A 109 -13.46 -2.26 34.94
C GLY A 109 -14.88 -2.47 34.38
N LYS A 110 -15.75 -1.50 34.59
CA LYS A 110 -17.06 -1.47 33.94
C LYS A 110 -16.95 -0.72 32.61
N SER A 111 -17.82 -1.05 31.67
CA SER A 111 -17.96 -0.38 30.40
C SER A 111 -19.34 0.21 30.25
N GLU A 112 -19.43 1.35 29.61
CA GLU A 112 -20.66 1.81 29.00
C GLU A 112 -20.97 0.98 27.74
N THR A 113 -22.18 1.09 27.20
CA THR A 113 -22.51 0.41 25.94
C THR A 113 -21.65 1.00 24.81
N PRO A 114 -20.84 0.16 24.13
CA PRO A 114 -20.02 0.64 23.02
C PRO A 114 -20.87 1.23 21.89
N PRO A 115 -20.36 2.22 21.15
CA PRO A 115 -21.08 2.84 20.02
C PRO A 115 -21.29 1.90 18.84
N PHE A 116 -20.64 0.75 18.82
CA PHE A 116 -20.79 -0.32 17.84
C PHE A 116 -20.38 -1.67 18.45
N GLU A 117 -20.85 -2.75 17.84
CA GLU A 117 -20.47 -4.10 18.25
C GLU A 117 -19.02 -4.43 17.86
N ILE A 118 -18.28 -5.04 18.79
CA ILE A 118 -16.89 -5.48 18.57
C ILE A 118 -16.89 -6.90 18.01
N VAL A 119 -17.20 -6.99 16.73
CA VAL A 119 -17.30 -8.24 15.95
C VAL A 119 -16.54 -8.12 14.63
N PRO A 120 -16.11 -9.24 14.03
CA PRO A 120 -15.51 -9.21 12.69
C PRO A 120 -16.47 -8.59 11.67
N ASN A 121 -15.93 -7.96 10.63
CA ASN A 121 -16.69 -7.36 9.53
C ASN A 121 -17.79 -6.37 9.98
N CYS A 122 -17.53 -5.60 11.03
CA CYS A 122 -18.45 -4.58 11.54
C CYS A 122 -18.83 -3.57 10.45
N GLN A 123 -20.15 -3.35 10.25
CA GLN A 123 -20.70 -2.50 9.18
C GLN A 123 -20.87 -1.03 9.60
N THR A 124 -20.46 -0.66 10.80
CA THR A 124 -20.51 0.73 11.27
C THR A 124 -19.62 1.62 10.41
N ALA A 125 -20.08 2.84 10.16
CA ALA A 125 -19.38 3.84 9.36
C ALA A 125 -17.91 4.02 9.83
N GLU A 126 -16.98 4.13 8.88
CA GLU A 126 -15.56 4.24 9.15
C GLU A 126 -15.23 5.42 10.08
N THR A 127 -15.90 6.57 9.89
CA THR A 127 -15.72 7.77 10.72
C THR A 127 -16.03 7.50 12.20
N THR A 128 -17.09 6.75 12.49
CA THR A 128 -17.43 6.36 13.87
C THR A 128 -16.41 5.39 14.43
N ARG A 129 -16.00 4.38 13.64
CA ARG A 129 -14.97 3.42 14.06
C ARG A 129 -13.63 4.09 14.33
N LEU A 130 -13.23 5.07 13.52
CA LEU A 130 -11.98 5.81 13.72
C LEU A 130 -12.06 6.78 14.90
N LYS A 131 -13.23 7.35 15.21
CA LYS A 131 -13.42 8.15 16.43
C LYS A 131 -13.21 7.32 17.70
N TYR A 132 -13.66 6.07 17.69
CA TYR A 132 -13.46 5.13 18.80
C TYR A 132 -12.44 4.04 18.42
N ARG A 133 -11.34 4.42 17.80
CA ARG A 133 -10.36 3.49 17.23
C ARG A 133 -9.84 2.48 18.23
N TYR A 134 -9.67 2.84 19.49
CA TYR A 134 -9.29 1.93 20.58
C TYR A 134 -10.31 0.80 20.83
N LEU A 135 -11.60 1.00 20.51
CA LEU A 135 -12.61 -0.06 20.51
C LEU A 135 -12.57 -0.87 19.21
N ASP A 136 -12.43 -0.20 18.08
CA ASP A 136 -12.33 -0.82 16.76
C ASP A 136 -11.13 -1.80 16.71
N LEU A 137 -10.00 -1.43 17.32
CA LEU A 137 -8.81 -2.29 17.46
C LEU A 137 -9.01 -3.52 18.36
N ARG A 138 -10.12 -3.64 19.10
CA ARG A 138 -10.48 -4.89 19.79
C ARG A 138 -11.10 -5.93 18.87
N ARG A 139 -11.50 -5.56 17.65
CA ARG A 139 -12.08 -6.49 16.68
C ARG A 139 -11.03 -7.52 16.26
N PRO A 140 -11.38 -8.82 16.22
CA PRO A 140 -10.41 -9.88 15.91
C PRO A 140 -9.77 -9.75 14.53
N ASP A 141 -10.52 -9.28 13.52
CA ASP A 141 -10.04 -9.05 12.16
C ASP A 141 -8.94 -7.97 12.12
N LEU A 142 -9.16 -6.81 12.76
CA LEU A 142 -8.13 -5.77 12.84
C LEU A 142 -6.94 -6.17 13.71
N GLN A 143 -7.18 -6.85 14.85
CA GLN A 143 -6.08 -7.36 15.67
C GLN A 143 -5.19 -8.31 14.88
N LYS A 144 -5.79 -9.22 14.11
CA LYS A 144 -5.05 -10.13 13.21
C LYS A 144 -4.14 -9.39 12.24
N ASN A 145 -4.63 -8.28 11.66
CA ASN A 145 -3.86 -7.46 10.74
C ASN A 145 -2.64 -6.82 11.42
N ILE A 146 -2.83 -6.24 12.59
CA ILE A 146 -1.73 -5.62 13.36
C ILE A 146 -0.72 -6.68 13.85
N LEU A 147 -1.18 -7.85 14.26
CA LEU A 147 -0.31 -8.96 14.64
C LEU A 147 0.50 -9.49 13.44
N LEU A 148 -0.10 -9.56 12.26
CA LEU A 148 0.63 -9.92 11.04
C LEU A 148 1.68 -8.86 10.69
N ARG A 149 1.34 -7.56 10.79
CA ARG A 149 2.30 -6.47 10.62
C ARG A 149 3.49 -6.61 11.58
N HIS A 150 3.24 -6.89 12.86
CA HIS A 150 4.30 -7.16 13.84
C HIS A 150 5.19 -8.34 13.41
N LYS A 151 4.57 -9.45 12.97
CA LYS A 151 5.30 -10.62 12.48
C LYS A 151 6.18 -10.29 11.27
N ILE A 152 5.65 -9.54 10.29
CA ILE A 152 6.40 -9.07 9.12
C ILE A 152 7.60 -8.23 9.56
N THR A 153 7.40 -7.28 10.47
CA THR A 153 8.47 -6.41 11.01
C THR A 153 9.59 -7.23 11.66
N LYS A 154 9.23 -8.26 12.43
CA LYS A 154 10.23 -9.16 13.03
C LYS A 154 11.01 -9.93 11.95
N ILE A 155 10.33 -10.57 11.01
CA ILE A 155 10.96 -11.31 9.90
C ILE A 155 11.88 -10.39 9.09
N THR A 156 11.48 -9.13 8.88
CA THR A 156 12.28 -8.12 8.19
C THR A 156 13.63 -7.94 8.88
N ARG A 157 13.62 -7.68 10.19
CA ARG A 157 14.86 -7.50 10.96
C ARG A 157 15.72 -8.76 10.96
N ASP A 158 15.11 -9.93 11.18
CA ASP A 158 15.82 -11.21 11.17
C ASP A 158 16.51 -11.44 9.80
N TYR A 159 15.80 -11.20 8.68
CA TYR A 159 16.35 -11.40 7.34
C TYR A 159 17.51 -10.47 7.03
N PHE A 160 17.38 -9.17 7.31
CA PHE A 160 18.42 -8.19 7.01
C PHE A 160 19.63 -8.36 7.92
N ASP A 161 19.45 -8.69 9.19
CA ASP A 161 20.56 -9.03 10.11
C ASP A 161 21.34 -10.27 9.63
N GLU A 162 20.65 -11.35 9.26
CA GLU A 162 21.23 -12.57 8.67
C GLU A 162 22.04 -12.28 7.39
N ASN A 163 21.71 -11.19 6.67
CA ASN A 163 22.40 -10.75 5.45
C ASN A 163 23.42 -9.63 5.70
N GLY A 164 23.77 -9.35 6.97
CA GLY A 164 24.82 -8.41 7.36
C GLY A 164 24.42 -6.94 7.26
N PHE A 165 23.13 -6.61 7.28
CA PHE A 165 22.65 -5.23 7.36
C PHE A 165 22.63 -4.74 8.80
N ILE A 166 22.92 -3.46 8.95
CA ILE A 166 22.90 -2.75 10.23
C ILE A 166 21.67 -1.83 10.25
N GLU A 167 20.80 -1.99 11.25
CA GLU A 167 19.68 -1.05 11.43
C GLU A 167 20.19 0.26 12.03
N ILE A 168 20.06 1.36 11.28
CA ILE A 168 20.53 2.69 11.68
C ILE A 168 19.37 3.66 11.64
N GLU A 169 19.06 4.28 12.78
CA GLU A 169 18.07 5.35 12.86
C GLU A 169 18.58 6.65 12.22
N THR A 170 17.72 7.31 11.47
CA THR A 170 17.99 8.62 10.86
C THR A 170 17.11 9.69 11.51
N PRO A 171 17.52 10.97 11.50
CA PRO A 171 16.75 12.04 12.12
C PRO A 171 15.37 12.23 11.52
N MET A 172 14.38 12.57 12.36
CA MET A 172 13.04 13.00 11.95
C MET A 172 12.95 14.51 11.73
N LEU A 173 13.79 15.30 12.41
CA LEU A 173 13.90 16.74 12.21
C LEU A 173 15.07 17.00 11.28
N ILE A 174 14.77 17.15 9.99
CA ILE A 174 15.79 17.34 8.94
C ILE A 174 15.63 18.71 8.27
N ARG A 175 16.52 19.02 7.37
CA ARG A 175 16.37 20.16 6.45
C ARG A 175 15.36 19.80 5.37
N SER A 176 14.51 20.76 4.97
CA SER A 176 13.63 20.60 3.82
C SER A 176 14.43 20.26 2.57
N THR A 177 14.09 19.13 1.96
CA THR A 177 14.71 18.61 0.73
C THR A 177 13.61 18.13 -0.19
N PRO A 178 13.42 18.72 -1.38
CA PRO A 178 12.36 18.32 -2.28
C PRO A 178 12.67 16.95 -2.90
N GLU A 179 11.86 15.95 -2.55
CA GLU A 179 11.94 14.58 -3.09
C GLU A 179 10.68 14.21 -3.91
N GLY A 180 9.94 15.22 -4.42
CA GLY A 180 8.75 15.01 -5.25
C GLY A 180 7.42 15.34 -4.57
N ALA A 181 7.30 15.22 -3.24
CA ALA A 181 6.13 15.64 -2.47
C ALA A 181 6.38 16.97 -1.73
N ARG A 182 5.33 17.55 -1.14
CA ARG A 182 5.50 18.65 -0.20
C ARG A 182 5.94 18.13 1.17
N ASP A 183 6.78 18.91 1.85
CA ASP A 183 7.26 18.61 3.19
C ASP A 183 6.27 19.10 4.26
N PHE A 184 6.13 18.35 5.34
CA PHE A 184 5.58 18.88 6.58
C PHE A 184 6.65 19.69 7.30
N LEU A 185 6.38 20.95 7.60
CA LEU A 185 7.32 21.87 8.23
C LEU A 185 7.08 21.96 9.74
N VAL A 186 8.17 21.96 10.52
CA VAL A 186 8.16 22.11 11.97
C VAL A 186 8.97 23.37 12.33
N PRO A 187 8.35 24.40 12.90
CA PRO A 187 9.06 25.65 13.23
C PRO A 187 10.07 25.44 14.38
N SER A 188 11.19 26.15 14.32
CA SER A 188 12.23 26.12 15.35
C SER A 188 12.06 27.26 16.35
N ARG A 189 11.85 26.95 17.63
CA ARG A 189 11.81 27.96 18.70
C ARG A 189 13.16 28.64 18.94
N ILE A 190 14.25 27.92 18.74
CA ILE A 190 15.62 28.44 19.00
C ILE A 190 16.13 29.29 17.84
N HIS A 191 15.73 28.97 16.62
CA HIS A 191 16.14 29.69 15.41
C HIS A 191 14.91 30.30 14.74
N ASN A 192 14.48 31.48 15.20
CA ASN A 192 13.32 32.16 14.69
C ASN A 192 13.39 32.35 13.16
N GLY A 193 12.25 32.05 12.48
CA GLY A 193 12.16 32.11 11.02
C GLY A 193 12.80 30.91 10.31
N SER A 194 13.32 29.92 11.06
CA SER A 194 13.85 28.68 10.50
C SER A 194 12.95 27.49 10.83
N PHE A 195 12.90 26.53 9.93
CA PHE A 195 12.04 25.34 10.05
C PHE A 195 12.85 24.07 9.85
N TYR A 196 12.49 23.04 10.61
CA TYR A 196 12.77 21.66 10.26
C TYR A 196 11.70 21.15 9.30
N ALA A 197 12.01 20.11 8.56
CA ALA A 197 11.03 19.33 7.80
C ALA A 197 10.99 17.90 8.33
N LEU A 198 9.83 17.25 8.21
CA LEU A 198 9.72 15.82 8.42
C LEU A 198 10.17 15.08 7.15
N PRO A 199 10.93 13.95 7.25
CA PRO A 199 11.56 13.30 6.11
C PRO A 199 10.52 12.62 5.22
N GLN A 200 10.62 12.83 3.91
CA GLN A 200 9.83 12.08 2.92
C GLN A 200 10.35 10.64 2.76
N SER A 201 11.64 10.45 2.97
CA SER A 201 12.36 9.19 3.06
C SER A 201 13.73 9.42 3.72
N PRO A 202 14.46 8.38 4.17
CA PRO A 202 15.81 8.51 4.67
C PRO A 202 16.88 8.60 3.55
N GLN A 203 16.50 8.93 2.31
CA GLN A 203 17.34 8.82 1.11
C GLN A 203 18.75 9.41 1.25
N LEU A 204 18.87 10.61 1.79
CA LEU A 204 20.17 11.28 1.89
C LEU A 204 21.03 10.68 3.00
N TYR A 205 20.42 10.32 4.13
CA TYR A 205 21.14 9.75 5.27
C TYR A 205 21.62 8.31 5.00
N LYS A 206 20.85 7.50 4.27
CA LYS A 206 21.30 6.15 3.90
C LYS A 206 22.51 6.19 2.95
N GLN A 207 22.55 7.14 2.01
CA GLN A 207 23.74 7.36 1.18
C GLN A 207 24.95 7.83 2.00
N LEU A 208 24.75 8.74 2.97
CA LEU A 208 25.78 9.12 3.93
C LEU A 208 26.29 7.95 4.76
N SER A 209 25.42 6.99 5.10
CA SER A 209 25.82 5.75 5.79
C SER A 209 26.76 4.89 4.94
N MET A 210 26.59 4.90 3.61
CA MET A 210 27.52 4.23 2.70
C MET A 210 28.88 4.94 2.68
N VAL A 211 28.89 6.27 2.60
CA VAL A 211 30.13 7.07 2.70
C VAL A 211 30.82 6.86 4.07
N ALA A 212 30.03 6.66 5.13
CA ALA A 212 30.54 6.36 6.47
C ALA A 212 31.10 4.92 6.63
N GLY A 213 30.99 4.08 5.60
CA GLY A 213 31.57 2.74 5.59
C GLY A 213 30.75 1.66 6.30
N PHE A 214 29.44 1.86 6.46
CA PHE A 214 28.56 0.82 7.06
C PHE A 214 28.21 -0.32 6.10
N ASP A 215 28.52 -0.19 4.80
CA ASP A 215 28.32 -1.15 3.73
C ASP A 215 26.88 -1.60 3.46
N ARG A 216 26.14 -1.97 4.48
CA ARG A 216 24.75 -2.44 4.38
C ARG A 216 23.91 -1.80 5.46
N TYR A 217 23.07 -0.86 5.07
CA TYR A 217 22.14 -0.14 5.91
C TYR A 217 20.73 -0.65 5.70
N MET A 218 19.97 -0.78 6.78
CA MET A 218 18.52 -0.89 6.71
C MET A 218 17.86 -0.04 7.81
N GLN A 219 16.59 0.32 7.60
CA GLN A 219 15.76 0.96 8.62
C GLN A 219 14.29 0.68 8.35
N ILE A 220 13.51 0.45 9.41
CA ILE A 220 12.04 0.53 9.33
C ILE A 220 11.68 1.99 9.61
N ALA A 221 11.66 2.80 8.55
CA ALA A 221 11.61 4.24 8.61
C ALA A 221 10.17 4.79 8.57
N ARG A 222 9.89 5.80 9.42
CA ARG A 222 8.69 6.65 9.24
C ARG A 222 8.97 7.68 8.17
N CYS A 223 8.03 7.82 7.25
CA CYS A 223 8.08 8.77 6.15
C CYS A 223 6.82 9.63 6.16
N PHE A 224 6.96 10.88 5.69
CA PHE A 224 5.90 11.89 5.73
C PHE A 224 5.82 12.58 4.37
N ARG A 225 4.62 12.65 3.79
CA ARG A 225 4.37 13.33 2.51
C ARG A 225 3.06 14.06 2.56
N ASP A 226 3.07 15.35 2.30
CA ASP A 226 1.87 16.18 2.17
C ASP A 226 1.34 16.10 0.74
N GLU A 227 0.55 15.07 0.48
CA GLU A 227 -0.04 14.73 -0.81
C GLU A 227 -1.53 14.43 -0.67
N ASP A 228 -2.25 14.43 -1.79
CA ASP A 228 -3.64 13.98 -1.83
C ASP A 228 -3.76 12.52 -1.41
N LEU A 229 -4.62 12.26 -0.42
CA LEU A 229 -4.79 10.94 0.15
C LEU A 229 -5.75 10.08 -0.67
N ARG A 230 -5.44 8.79 -0.72
CA ARG A 230 -6.24 7.73 -1.35
C ARG A 230 -6.33 6.53 -0.40
N ALA A 231 -7.02 5.48 -0.81
CA ALA A 231 -7.09 4.24 -0.02
C ALA A 231 -5.71 3.63 0.26
N ASP A 232 -4.78 3.77 -0.68
CA ASP A 232 -3.40 3.27 -0.64
C ASP A 232 -2.34 4.35 -0.32
N ARG A 233 -2.76 5.52 0.18
CA ARG A 233 -1.88 6.62 0.59
C ARG A 233 -2.28 7.20 1.94
N GLN A 234 -1.26 7.44 2.78
CA GLN A 234 -1.37 8.11 4.07
C GLN A 234 -0.31 9.22 4.15
N PRO A 235 -0.57 10.34 4.87
CA PRO A 235 0.40 11.43 4.98
C PRO A 235 1.64 11.03 5.77
N GLU A 236 1.51 10.02 6.60
CA GLU A 236 2.57 9.35 7.34
C GLU A 236 2.48 7.84 7.14
N PHE A 237 3.57 7.21 6.74
CA PHE A 237 3.62 5.79 6.40
C PHE A 237 4.97 5.18 6.79
N THR A 238 5.10 3.88 6.66
CA THR A 238 6.33 3.17 7.04
C THR A 238 6.95 2.48 5.81
N GLN A 239 8.26 2.67 5.65
CA GLN A 239 9.07 1.95 4.67
C GLN A 239 10.06 1.02 5.35
N ILE A 240 10.33 -0.13 4.74
CA ILE A 240 11.54 -0.90 4.95
C ILE A 240 12.53 -0.34 3.94
N ASP A 241 13.50 0.38 4.42
CA ASP A 241 14.46 1.10 3.58
C ASP A 241 15.84 0.49 3.71
N LEU A 242 16.54 0.32 2.60
CA LEU A 242 17.86 -0.31 2.55
C LEU A 242 18.78 0.36 1.54
N GLU A 243 20.09 0.28 1.81
CA GLU A 243 21.17 0.74 0.94
C GLU A 243 22.39 -0.18 1.11
N MET A 244 23.12 -0.44 0.01
CA MET A 244 24.29 -1.31 -0.01
C MET A 244 25.43 -0.67 -0.81
N SER A 245 26.66 -0.82 -0.32
CA SER A 245 27.89 -0.40 -1.00
C SER A 245 28.47 -1.53 -1.85
N PHE A 246 29.25 -1.15 -2.88
CA PHE A 246 29.99 -2.05 -3.77
C PHE A 246 29.07 -3.05 -4.51
N VAL A 247 27.93 -2.59 -4.98
CA VAL A 247 26.89 -3.37 -5.63
C VAL A 247 26.49 -2.79 -6.98
N ASP A 248 25.98 -3.66 -7.82
CA ASP A 248 25.21 -3.32 -9.01
C ASP A 248 23.70 -3.56 -8.81
N MET A 249 22.93 -3.42 -9.89
CA MET A 249 21.48 -3.60 -9.84
C MET A 249 21.10 -5.03 -9.47
N GLU A 250 21.81 -6.04 -9.99
CA GLU A 250 21.51 -7.46 -9.77
C GLU A 250 21.69 -7.85 -8.30
N ASP A 251 22.68 -7.30 -7.62
CA ASP A 251 22.91 -7.53 -6.20
C ASP A 251 21.73 -7.03 -5.35
N VAL A 252 21.23 -5.82 -5.65
CA VAL A 252 20.10 -5.24 -4.93
C VAL A 252 18.81 -6.02 -5.21
N LEU A 253 18.55 -6.38 -6.47
CA LEU A 253 17.39 -7.20 -6.84
C LEU A 253 17.43 -8.57 -6.14
N SER A 254 18.61 -9.21 -6.07
CA SER A 254 18.79 -10.51 -5.41
C SER A 254 18.44 -10.46 -3.92
N ILE A 255 18.88 -9.41 -3.21
CA ILE A 255 18.53 -9.18 -1.79
C ILE A 255 17.04 -8.96 -1.64
N GLY A 256 16.44 -8.15 -2.52
CA GLY A 256 14.99 -7.91 -2.53
C GLY A 256 14.17 -9.17 -2.77
N GLU A 257 14.55 -10.00 -3.74
CA GLU A 257 13.90 -11.29 -4.05
C GLU A 257 14.00 -12.27 -2.88
N GLY A 258 15.19 -12.37 -2.27
CA GLY A 258 15.41 -13.20 -1.07
C GLY A 258 14.52 -12.76 0.11
N TYR A 259 14.39 -11.45 0.32
CA TYR A 259 13.50 -10.90 1.33
C TYR A 259 12.02 -11.24 1.05
N ILE A 260 11.54 -11.04 -0.17
CA ILE A 260 10.15 -11.35 -0.56
C ILE A 260 9.86 -12.84 -0.36
N LYS A 261 10.76 -13.72 -0.82
CA LYS A 261 10.63 -15.15 -0.59
C LYS A 261 10.51 -15.49 0.90
N ARG A 262 11.39 -14.93 1.74
CA ARG A 262 11.42 -15.18 3.18
C ARG A 262 10.16 -14.68 3.87
N VAL A 263 9.78 -13.42 3.62
CA VAL A 263 8.65 -12.79 4.34
C VAL A 263 7.31 -13.43 3.96
N PHE A 264 7.07 -13.78 2.69
CA PHE A 264 5.85 -14.45 2.25
C PHE A 264 5.74 -15.85 2.84
N LYS A 265 6.85 -16.61 2.80
CA LYS A 265 6.89 -17.97 3.37
C LYS A 265 6.61 -17.96 4.87
N ASP A 266 7.33 -17.14 5.61
CA ASP A 266 7.28 -17.16 7.08
C ASP A 266 6.05 -16.45 7.63
N ALA A 267 5.55 -15.38 6.97
CA ALA A 267 4.39 -14.65 7.44
C ALA A 267 3.07 -15.37 7.13
N ILE A 268 2.88 -15.81 5.89
CA ILE A 268 1.59 -16.33 5.39
C ILE A 268 1.67 -17.71 4.72
N GLY A 269 2.84 -18.36 4.71
CA GLY A 269 3.03 -19.72 4.18
C GLY A 269 3.05 -19.83 2.65
N VAL A 270 3.20 -18.72 1.93
CA VAL A 270 3.21 -18.67 0.47
C VAL A 270 4.65 -18.77 -0.05
N ASP A 271 4.90 -19.70 -0.96
CA ASP A 271 6.20 -19.83 -1.64
C ASP A 271 6.26 -18.84 -2.82
N VAL A 272 7.32 -18.03 -2.84
CA VAL A 272 7.65 -17.11 -3.94
C VAL A 272 9.04 -17.49 -4.45
N PRO A 273 9.14 -18.30 -5.53
CA PRO A 273 10.43 -18.74 -6.05
C PRO A 273 11.12 -17.66 -6.87
N PRO A 274 12.38 -17.26 -6.57
CA PRO A 274 13.19 -16.45 -7.45
C PRO A 274 13.74 -17.28 -8.64
N PRO A 275 14.19 -16.65 -9.77
CA PRO A 275 14.11 -15.21 -10.02
C PRO A 275 12.69 -14.75 -10.34
N LEU A 276 12.34 -13.53 -9.92
CA LEU A 276 11.06 -12.93 -10.27
C LEU A 276 11.08 -12.46 -11.74
N PRO A 277 9.94 -12.51 -12.46
CA PRO A 277 9.84 -11.99 -13.82
C PRO A 277 10.28 -10.52 -13.91
N ARG A 278 10.84 -10.14 -15.06
CA ARG A 278 11.34 -8.79 -15.34
C ARG A 278 10.85 -8.33 -16.70
N ILE A 279 10.41 -7.09 -16.79
CA ILE A 279 10.12 -6.39 -18.06
C ILE A 279 10.62 -4.95 -17.97
N THR A 280 10.90 -4.35 -19.11
CA THR A 280 11.25 -2.93 -19.14
C THR A 280 10.01 -2.06 -18.96
N TYR A 281 10.21 -0.80 -18.54
CA TYR A 281 9.15 0.21 -18.49
C TYR A 281 8.40 0.32 -19.83
N ASN A 282 9.14 0.37 -20.95
CA ASN A 282 8.54 0.44 -22.28
C ASN A 282 7.66 -0.78 -22.59
N GLU A 283 8.10 -1.97 -22.20
CA GLU A 283 7.31 -3.20 -22.37
C GLU A 283 6.05 -3.16 -21.49
N ALA A 284 6.18 -2.78 -20.22
CA ALA A 284 5.06 -2.64 -19.31
C ALA A 284 4.00 -1.66 -19.84
N MET A 285 4.43 -0.49 -20.31
CA MET A 285 3.53 0.50 -20.88
C MET A 285 2.87 0.01 -22.17
N ASN A 286 3.61 -0.60 -23.10
CA ASN A 286 3.04 -1.09 -24.34
C ASN A 286 2.07 -2.27 -24.16
N ARG A 287 2.34 -3.18 -23.23
CA ARG A 287 1.49 -4.37 -22.99
C ARG A 287 0.32 -4.10 -22.05
N TYR A 288 0.51 -3.26 -21.03
CA TYR A 288 -0.46 -3.12 -19.96
C TYR A 288 -0.95 -1.69 -19.73
N GLY A 289 -0.31 -0.69 -20.35
CA GLY A 289 -0.64 0.72 -20.18
C GLY A 289 -0.37 1.24 -18.75
N SER A 290 0.57 0.62 -18.05
CA SER A 290 0.92 0.97 -16.67
C SER A 290 2.35 0.53 -16.36
N ASP A 291 3.07 1.32 -15.57
CA ASP A 291 4.35 1.01 -14.94
C ASP A 291 4.22 0.03 -13.75
N LYS A 292 3.00 -0.26 -13.33
CA LYS A 292 2.65 -1.22 -12.25
C LYS A 292 1.50 -2.12 -12.67
N PRO A 293 1.71 -3.01 -13.66
CA PRO A 293 0.65 -3.84 -14.20
C PRO A 293 0.22 -4.95 -13.24
N ASP A 294 -1.09 -5.23 -13.19
CA ASP A 294 -1.59 -6.48 -12.66
C ASP A 294 -1.54 -7.56 -13.73
N THR A 295 -0.64 -8.52 -13.57
CA THR A 295 -0.41 -9.60 -14.54
C THR A 295 -1.18 -10.88 -14.22
N ARG A 296 -2.06 -10.89 -13.20
CA ARG A 296 -2.86 -12.06 -12.81
C ARG A 296 -3.91 -12.45 -13.85
N TYR A 297 -4.26 -11.55 -14.74
CA TYR A 297 -5.22 -11.76 -15.83
C TYR A 297 -4.64 -11.21 -17.14
N GLY A 298 -5.08 -11.74 -18.27
CA GLY A 298 -4.64 -11.29 -19.61
C GLY A 298 -5.17 -9.90 -19.99
N MET A 299 -5.75 -9.77 -21.18
CA MET A 299 -6.29 -8.50 -21.73
C MET A 299 -5.18 -7.45 -21.94
N GLU A 300 -4.08 -7.88 -22.57
CA GLU A 300 -3.00 -6.95 -22.94
C GLU A 300 -3.47 -5.94 -23.98
N LEU A 301 -2.80 -4.79 -24.02
CA LEU A 301 -3.04 -3.77 -25.04
C LEU A 301 -2.51 -4.25 -26.39
N ILE A 302 -3.31 -4.07 -27.44
CA ILE A 302 -3.00 -4.51 -28.80
C ILE A 302 -2.88 -3.27 -29.69
N ASP A 303 -1.76 -3.15 -30.38
CA ASP A 303 -1.55 -2.10 -31.37
C ASP A 303 -2.29 -2.45 -32.66
N ILE A 304 -3.25 -1.62 -33.03
CA ILE A 304 -4.02 -1.74 -34.28
C ILE A 304 -3.84 -0.51 -35.20
N THR A 305 -2.78 0.28 -34.95
CA THR A 305 -2.53 1.53 -35.67
C THR A 305 -2.42 1.30 -37.19
N ASP A 306 -1.70 0.24 -37.60
CA ASP A 306 -1.52 -0.11 -38.99
C ASP A 306 -2.83 -0.59 -39.64
N GLU A 307 -3.61 -1.39 -38.91
CA GLU A 307 -4.88 -1.95 -39.38
C GLU A 307 -5.96 -0.90 -39.65
N VAL A 308 -5.81 0.30 -39.05
CA VAL A 308 -6.79 1.41 -39.21
C VAL A 308 -6.21 2.63 -39.94
N SER A 309 -5.01 2.52 -40.47
CA SER A 309 -4.29 3.66 -41.07
C SER A 309 -5.00 4.22 -42.32
N SER A 310 -5.73 3.38 -43.07
CA SER A 310 -6.54 3.75 -44.26
C SER A 310 -7.97 4.16 -43.93
N SER A 311 -8.39 4.03 -42.67
CA SER A 311 -9.78 4.23 -42.27
C SER A 311 -10.29 5.65 -42.46
N GLU A 312 -11.52 5.78 -42.95
CA GLU A 312 -12.23 7.06 -43.07
C GLU A 312 -12.88 7.50 -41.75
N PHE A 313 -12.77 6.71 -40.69
CA PHE A 313 -13.23 7.12 -39.35
C PHE A 313 -12.36 8.25 -38.81
N VAL A 314 -12.92 9.45 -38.67
CA VAL A 314 -12.20 10.70 -38.38
C VAL A 314 -11.29 10.57 -37.13
N VAL A 315 -11.72 9.82 -36.11
CA VAL A 315 -10.94 9.64 -34.86
C VAL A 315 -9.65 8.87 -35.14
N PHE A 316 -9.70 7.79 -35.90
CA PHE A 316 -8.52 6.99 -36.23
C PHE A 316 -7.62 7.74 -37.24
N LYS A 317 -8.25 8.31 -38.28
CA LYS A 317 -7.54 9.09 -39.28
C LYS A 317 -6.75 10.27 -38.71
N SER A 318 -7.35 11.02 -37.78
CA SER A 318 -6.64 12.14 -37.13
C SER A 318 -5.50 11.68 -36.25
N ALA A 319 -5.70 10.60 -35.48
CA ALA A 319 -4.65 10.06 -34.61
C ALA A 319 -3.44 9.58 -35.42
N THR A 320 -3.67 8.80 -36.48
CA THR A 320 -2.59 8.25 -37.33
C THR A 320 -1.87 9.32 -38.14
N ALA A 321 -2.61 10.32 -38.71
CA ALA A 321 -2.03 11.41 -39.47
C ALA A 321 -1.10 12.33 -38.66
N GLU A 322 -1.30 12.43 -37.35
CA GLU A 322 -0.46 13.21 -36.44
C GLU A 322 0.65 12.36 -35.78
N GLY A 323 0.89 11.13 -36.29
CA GLY A 323 1.92 10.23 -35.73
C GLY A 323 1.58 9.61 -34.39
N GLY A 324 0.30 9.61 -34.01
CA GLY A 324 -0.22 9.00 -32.79
C GLY A 324 -0.45 7.49 -32.93
N THR A 325 -1.26 6.92 -32.04
CA THR A 325 -1.50 5.48 -31.99
C THR A 325 -2.97 5.15 -31.76
N VAL A 326 -3.39 4.00 -32.25
CA VAL A 326 -4.71 3.39 -31.99
C VAL A 326 -4.48 2.04 -31.33
N ARG A 327 -4.98 1.89 -30.11
CA ARG A 327 -4.79 0.68 -29.30
C ARG A 327 -6.11 0.11 -28.85
N ALA A 328 -6.14 -1.20 -28.67
CA ALA A 328 -7.30 -1.95 -28.26
C ALA A 328 -7.03 -2.86 -27.06
N ILE A 329 -8.07 -3.19 -26.31
CA ILE A 329 -8.12 -4.36 -25.41
C ILE A 329 -9.27 -5.26 -25.86
N ASN A 330 -9.08 -6.58 -25.75
CA ASN A 330 -10.10 -7.57 -26.01
C ASN A 330 -10.60 -8.18 -24.68
N ALA A 331 -11.82 -7.82 -24.30
CA ALA A 331 -12.52 -8.39 -23.16
C ALA A 331 -13.23 -9.68 -23.59
N LYS A 332 -12.63 -10.83 -23.29
CA LYS A 332 -13.12 -12.15 -23.66
C LYS A 332 -14.46 -12.48 -22.99
N ASN A 333 -15.39 -13.05 -23.76
CA ASN A 333 -16.73 -13.47 -23.30
C ASN A 333 -17.53 -12.36 -22.57
N ALA A 334 -17.31 -11.09 -22.92
CA ALA A 334 -17.82 -9.94 -22.16
C ALA A 334 -19.14 -9.35 -22.71
N VAL A 335 -19.70 -9.84 -23.80
CA VAL A 335 -20.90 -9.27 -24.47
C VAL A 335 -22.09 -9.16 -23.50
N SER A 336 -22.31 -10.14 -22.63
CA SER A 336 -23.40 -10.11 -21.66
C SER A 336 -23.19 -9.08 -20.55
N ALA A 337 -21.96 -8.98 -20.03
CA ALA A 337 -21.59 -8.07 -18.94
C ALA A 337 -21.37 -6.63 -19.42
N LEU A 338 -20.89 -6.46 -20.65
CA LEU A 338 -20.64 -5.15 -21.30
C LEU A 338 -21.75 -4.84 -22.31
N SER A 339 -22.97 -4.65 -21.82
CA SER A 339 -24.07 -4.11 -22.63
C SER A 339 -23.72 -2.70 -23.14
N ARG A 340 -24.46 -2.19 -24.12
CA ARG A 340 -24.27 -0.84 -24.67
C ARG A 340 -24.29 0.23 -23.55
N LYS A 341 -25.25 0.12 -22.61
CA LYS A 341 -25.35 1.02 -21.46
C LYS A 341 -24.10 0.97 -20.57
N GLU A 342 -23.51 -0.22 -20.39
CA GLU A 342 -22.29 -0.35 -19.61
C GLU A 342 -21.06 0.20 -20.34
N ILE A 343 -21.01 0.04 -21.67
CA ILE A 343 -19.97 0.68 -22.50
C ILE A 343 -20.09 2.20 -22.48
N ASP A 344 -21.31 2.75 -22.47
CA ASP A 344 -21.53 4.20 -22.32
C ASP A 344 -20.94 4.70 -20.97
N LYS A 345 -21.14 3.98 -19.87
CA LYS A 345 -20.50 4.31 -18.58
C LYS A 345 -18.96 4.22 -18.63
N LEU A 346 -18.42 3.24 -19.35
CA LEU A 346 -16.97 3.14 -19.57
C LEU A 346 -16.46 4.29 -20.44
N THR A 347 -17.28 4.76 -21.40
CA THR A 347 -16.96 5.95 -22.21
C THR A 347 -16.90 7.21 -21.35
N ASP A 348 -17.85 7.40 -20.44
CA ASP A 348 -17.82 8.51 -19.50
C ASP A 348 -16.61 8.42 -18.56
N TYR A 349 -16.27 7.22 -18.10
CA TYR A 349 -15.08 6.99 -17.28
C TYR A 349 -13.80 7.39 -18.01
N VAL A 350 -13.58 6.91 -19.26
CA VAL A 350 -12.35 7.26 -20.01
C VAL A 350 -12.29 8.73 -20.36
N LYS A 351 -13.44 9.39 -20.61
CA LYS A 351 -13.49 10.84 -20.78
C LYS A 351 -13.09 11.58 -19.51
N GLY A 352 -13.52 11.09 -18.34
CA GLY A 352 -13.15 11.65 -17.03
C GLY A 352 -11.65 11.57 -16.72
N ILE A 353 -10.92 10.68 -17.38
CA ILE A 353 -9.45 10.55 -17.28
C ILE A 353 -8.71 11.07 -18.53
N GLY A 354 -9.37 11.90 -19.33
CA GLY A 354 -8.76 12.68 -20.41
C GLY A 354 -8.97 12.16 -21.83
N ALA A 355 -9.51 10.96 -22.05
CA ALA A 355 -9.75 10.48 -23.41
C ALA A 355 -10.85 11.28 -24.12
N LYS A 356 -10.74 11.43 -25.44
CA LYS A 356 -11.79 12.07 -26.26
C LYS A 356 -13.04 11.21 -26.41
N GLY A 357 -12.91 9.89 -26.28
CA GLY A 357 -14.00 8.92 -26.39
C GLY A 357 -13.51 7.48 -26.36
N LEU A 358 -14.44 6.54 -26.51
CA LEU A 358 -14.20 5.11 -26.55
C LEU A 358 -14.88 4.52 -27.79
N ALA A 359 -14.10 3.97 -28.72
CA ALA A 359 -14.64 3.17 -29.81
C ALA A 359 -14.74 1.70 -29.37
N TRP A 360 -15.71 0.97 -29.91
CA TRP A 360 -15.94 -0.40 -29.47
C TRP A 360 -16.53 -1.30 -30.57
N ILE A 361 -16.24 -2.61 -30.43
CA ILE A 361 -16.84 -3.68 -31.23
C ILE A 361 -17.38 -4.74 -30.28
N ARG A 362 -18.61 -5.22 -30.48
CA ARG A 362 -19.23 -6.33 -29.75
C ARG A 362 -19.51 -7.48 -30.73
N MET A 363 -18.99 -8.66 -30.41
CA MET A 363 -19.17 -9.89 -31.19
C MET A 363 -20.40 -10.66 -30.67
N THR A 364 -21.60 -10.24 -31.11
CA THR A 364 -22.88 -10.80 -30.63
C THR A 364 -23.29 -12.05 -31.41
N ASP A 365 -24.34 -12.74 -30.92
CA ASP A 365 -24.95 -13.88 -31.62
C ASP A 365 -25.53 -13.49 -32.99
N ASP A 366 -26.04 -12.26 -33.08
CA ASP A 366 -26.66 -11.70 -34.29
C ASP A 366 -25.63 -11.06 -35.27
N GLY A 367 -24.33 -11.12 -34.92
CA GLY A 367 -23.27 -10.55 -35.73
C GLY A 367 -22.49 -9.44 -35.02
N ILE A 368 -21.74 -8.66 -35.77
CA ILE A 368 -20.87 -7.57 -35.30
C ILE A 368 -21.68 -6.31 -35.05
N SER A 369 -21.65 -5.79 -33.84
CA SER A 369 -22.15 -4.45 -33.50
C SER A 369 -20.99 -3.54 -33.14
N SER A 370 -20.88 -2.35 -33.74
CA SER A 370 -19.74 -1.44 -33.53
C SER A 370 -20.20 0.02 -33.53
N SER A 371 -19.47 0.88 -32.82
CA SER A 371 -19.69 2.32 -32.80
C SER A 371 -19.23 3.02 -34.09
N PHE A 372 -18.40 2.37 -34.91
CA PHE A 372 -17.75 2.97 -36.09
C PHE A 372 -17.79 2.11 -37.35
N ALA A 373 -18.45 0.95 -37.37
CA ALA A 373 -18.48 0.01 -38.49
C ALA A 373 -18.87 0.68 -39.84
N LYS A 374 -19.79 1.65 -39.83
CA LYS A 374 -20.25 2.36 -41.03
C LYS A 374 -19.16 3.20 -41.73
N PHE A 375 -18.01 3.40 -41.08
CA PHE A 375 -16.87 4.14 -41.63
C PHE A 375 -15.69 3.23 -42.02
N MET A 376 -15.87 1.91 -41.92
CA MET A 376 -14.84 0.90 -42.20
C MET A 376 -15.25 0.03 -43.37
N THR A 377 -14.26 -0.40 -44.11
CA THR A 377 -14.43 -1.49 -45.06
C THR A 377 -14.48 -2.84 -44.35
N GLU A 378 -14.98 -3.86 -45.03
CA GLU A 378 -15.01 -5.23 -44.48
C GLU A 378 -13.59 -5.75 -44.18
N ASP A 379 -12.63 -5.46 -45.08
CA ASP A 379 -11.23 -5.86 -44.91
C ASP A 379 -10.58 -5.21 -43.69
N GLU A 380 -10.79 -3.93 -43.46
CA GLU A 380 -10.28 -3.21 -42.28
C GLU A 380 -10.89 -3.78 -41.00
N MET A 381 -12.21 -4.03 -41.00
CA MET A 381 -12.86 -4.65 -39.83
C MET A 381 -12.30 -6.04 -39.54
N ASN A 382 -12.12 -6.87 -40.59
CA ASN A 382 -11.55 -8.22 -40.45
C ASN A 382 -10.08 -8.17 -39.99
N ALA A 383 -9.31 -7.17 -40.44
CA ALA A 383 -7.94 -6.96 -39.97
C ALA A 383 -7.89 -6.68 -38.45
N ILE A 384 -8.77 -5.79 -37.93
CA ILE A 384 -8.90 -5.51 -36.50
C ILE A 384 -9.27 -6.77 -35.73
N LEU A 385 -10.29 -7.52 -36.18
CA LEU A 385 -10.76 -8.73 -35.51
C LEU A 385 -9.66 -9.80 -35.45
N LYS A 386 -8.95 -10.00 -36.56
CA LYS A 386 -7.82 -10.93 -36.63
C LYS A 386 -6.70 -10.52 -35.69
N LYS A 387 -6.32 -9.24 -35.70
CA LYS A 387 -5.23 -8.70 -34.86
C LYS A 387 -5.55 -8.79 -33.37
N THR A 388 -6.80 -8.53 -32.99
CA THR A 388 -7.26 -8.60 -31.60
C THR A 388 -7.60 -10.02 -31.15
N GLY A 389 -7.59 -11.00 -32.05
CA GLY A 389 -8.01 -12.37 -31.78
C GLY A 389 -9.46 -12.42 -31.27
N ALA A 390 -10.32 -11.60 -31.85
CA ALA A 390 -11.70 -11.48 -31.42
C ALA A 390 -12.53 -12.69 -31.84
N GLU A 391 -13.29 -13.23 -30.91
CA GLU A 391 -14.20 -14.36 -31.09
C GLU A 391 -15.63 -13.97 -30.72
N LYS A 392 -16.60 -14.81 -31.06
CA LYS A 392 -17.98 -14.63 -30.67
C LYS A 392 -18.09 -14.55 -29.14
N GLY A 393 -18.80 -13.55 -28.63
CA GLY A 393 -18.90 -13.29 -27.18
C GLY A 393 -17.95 -12.20 -26.67
N ASP A 394 -16.96 -11.77 -27.47
CA ASP A 394 -15.96 -10.80 -27.06
C ASP A 394 -16.41 -9.35 -27.23
N VAL A 395 -15.80 -8.44 -26.49
CA VAL A 395 -15.94 -7.00 -26.65
C VAL A 395 -14.56 -6.37 -26.78
N ILE A 396 -14.34 -5.67 -27.91
CA ILE A 396 -13.11 -4.92 -28.15
C ILE A 396 -13.38 -3.46 -27.79
N LEU A 397 -12.51 -2.88 -26.97
CA LEU A 397 -12.54 -1.47 -26.56
C LEU A 397 -11.29 -0.78 -27.09
N ILE A 398 -11.47 0.38 -27.77
CA ILE A 398 -10.42 1.03 -28.55
C ILE A 398 -10.31 2.50 -28.15
N VAL A 399 -9.07 2.95 -27.93
CA VAL A 399 -8.72 4.36 -27.71
C VAL A 399 -7.71 4.81 -28.74
N ALA A 400 -7.85 6.03 -29.23
CA ALA A 400 -6.98 6.66 -30.20
C ALA A 400 -6.66 8.09 -29.81
N ASP A 401 -5.40 8.48 -29.87
CA ASP A 401 -4.94 9.86 -29.69
C ASP A 401 -3.57 10.06 -30.39
N LYS A 402 -3.20 11.32 -30.62
CA LYS A 402 -1.89 11.71 -31.12
C LYS A 402 -0.77 11.51 -30.08
N ILE A 403 -1.10 11.49 -28.78
CA ILE A 403 -0.15 11.30 -27.69
C ILE A 403 -0.19 9.83 -27.26
N LYS A 404 0.86 9.07 -27.63
CA LYS A 404 0.93 7.63 -27.37
C LYS A 404 0.76 7.30 -25.88
N ASN A 405 1.49 7.96 -24.99
CA ASN A 405 1.41 7.67 -23.55
C ASN A 405 0.02 7.88 -22.99
N HIS A 406 -0.72 8.87 -23.49
CA HIS A 406 -2.10 9.10 -23.11
C HIS A 406 -3.02 7.92 -23.48
N VAL A 407 -2.88 7.38 -24.70
CA VAL A 407 -3.62 6.18 -25.12
C VAL A 407 -3.31 5.00 -24.22
N LEU A 408 -2.03 4.77 -23.92
CA LEU A 408 -1.58 3.65 -23.08
C LEU A 408 -2.15 3.76 -21.67
N THR A 409 -2.00 4.90 -20.99
CA THR A 409 -2.47 5.10 -19.61
C THR A 409 -3.99 4.99 -19.49
N VAL A 410 -4.74 5.56 -20.45
CA VAL A 410 -6.20 5.45 -20.47
C VAL A 410 -6.64 3.99 -20.63
N LEU A 411 -6.04 3.25 -21.57
CA LEU A 411 -6.36 1.83 -21.75
C LEU A 411 -5.92 0.96 -20.58
N GLY A 412 -4.79 1.27 -19.93
CA GLY A 412 -4.34 0.60 -18.72
C GLY A 412 -5.36 0.74 -17.57
N ALA A 413 -5.86 1.96 -17.37
CA ALA A 413 -6.92 2.22 -16.38
C ALA A 413 -8.24 1.52 -16.77
N LEU A 414 -8.62 1.57 -18.04
CA LEU A 414 -9.81 0.88 -18.56
C LEU A 414 -9.69 -0.65 -18.39
N ARG A 415 -8.52 -1.21 -18.66
CA ARG A 415 -8.21 -2.64 -18.48
C ARG A 415 -8.50 -3.11 -17.06
N GLN A 416 -8.02 -2.38 -16.05
CA GLN A 416 -8.30 -2.67 -14.64
C GLN A 416 -9.80 -2.55 -14.31
N LYS A 417 -10.44 -1.49 -14.79
CA LYS A 417 -11.88 -1.26 -14.58
C LYS A 417 -12.74 -2.39 -15.15
N VAL A 418 -12.41 -2.84 -16.36
CA VAL A 418 -13.09 -3.95 -17.04
C VAL A 418 -12.82 -5.26 -16.32
N ALA A 419 -11.59 -5.55 -15.94
CA ALA A 419 -11.22 -6.78 -15.22
C ALA A 419 -11.98 -6.93 -13.90
N LYS A 420 -12.07 -5.85 -13.11
CA LYS A 420 -12.88 -5.81 -11.88
C LYS A 420 -14.37 -6.05 -12.16
N LYS A 421 -14.90 -5.42 -13.22
CA LYS A 421 -16.30 -5.57 -13.59
C LYS A 421 -16.65 -7.00 -14.05
N LEU A 422 -15.72 -7.66 -14.72
CA LEU A 422 -15.89 -9.03 -15.21
C LEU A 422 -15.56 -10.10 -14.16
N ASP A 423 -15.09 -9.69 -12.99
CA ASP A 423 -14.68 -10.58 -11.88
C ASP A 423 -13.65 -11.64 -12.32
N ILE A 424 -12.69 -11.23 -13.18
CA ILE A 424 -11.67 -12.13 -13.74
C ILE A 424 -10.31 -12.06 -13.00
N ILE A 425 -10.23 -11.25 -11.95
CA ILE A 425 -9.00 -11.10 -11.16
C ILE A 425 -8.95 -12.23 -10.14
N PRO A 426 -8.01 -13.19 -10.24
CA PRO A 426 -7.96 -14.32 -9.32
C PRO A 426 -7.56 -13.88 -7.92
N GLU A 427 -8.32 -14.31 -6.92
CA GLU A 427 -8.00 -14.11 -5.51
C GLU A 427 -6.88 -15.05 -5.03
N GLY A 428 -6.17 -14.65 -3.98
CA GLY A 428 -5.13 -15.45 -3.34
C GLY A 428 -3.89 -15.73 -4.20
N LYS A 429 -3.76 -15.09 -5.37
CA LYS A 429 -2.57 -15.17 -6.21
C LYS A 429 -1.68 -13.94 -6.03
N TYR A 430 -0.38 -14.18 -5.98
CA TYR A 430 0.65 -13.16 -5.83
C TYR A 430 1.57 -13.18 -7.04
N ASN A 431 1.34 -12.28 -8.00
CA ASN A 431 2.17 -12.13 -9.19
C ASN A 431 3.13 -10.95 -8.99
N PHE A 432 4.39 -11.28 -8.76
CA PHE A 432 5.47 -10.31 -8.66
C PHE A 432 6.08 -10.04 -10.02
N LEU A 433 6.54 -8.80 -10.21
CA LEU A 433 7.16 -8.36 -11.45
C LEU A 433 8.13 -7.21 -11.16
N TRP A 434 9.37 -7.31 -11.64
CA TRP A 434 10.27 -6.16 -11.69
C TRP A 434 10.02 -5.36 -12.95
N ILE A 435 9.89 -4.05 -12.79
CA ILE A 435 9.94 -3.08 -13.88
C ILE A 435 11.30 -2.39 -13.83
N THR A 436 11.99 -2.36 -14.96
CA THR A 436 13.36 -1.81 -15.07
C THR A 436 13.43 -0.82 -16.23
N GLU A 437 14.57 -0.17 -16.38
CA GLU A 437 14.85 0.73 -17.51
C GLU A 437 13.83 1.87 -17.67
N PHE A 438 13.45 2.50 -16.56
CA PHE A 438 12.59 3.67 -16.60
C PHE A 438 13.24 4.81 -17.38
N PRO A 439 12.44 5.71 -18.01
CA PRO A 439 12.97 6.98 -18.47
C PRO A 439 13.66 7.73 -17.35
N PHE A 440 14.80 8.33 -17.63
CA PHE A 440 15.48 9.16 -16.64
C PHE A 440 14.78 10.52 -16.47
N PHE A 441 14.32 11.09 -17.58
CA PHE A 441 13.64 12.38 -17.64
C PHE A 441 12.17 12.20 -18.01
N GLU A 442 11.32 12.99 -17.38
CA GLU A 442 9.92 13.20 -17.73
C GLU A 442 9.70 14.69 -18.05
N TYR A 443 8.88 14.98 -19.05
CA TYR A 443 8.52 16.36 -19.37
C TYR A 443 7.31 16.77 -18.54
N ASP A 444 7.49 17.77 -17.68
CA ASP A 444 6.43 18.36 -16.90
C ASP A 444 5.76 19.48 -17.69
N GLU A 445 4.48 19.29 -18.04
CA GLU A 445 3.69 20.25 -18.84
C GLU A 445 3.37 21.54 -18.06
N GLU A 446 3.29 21.50 -16.73
CA GLU A 446 3.00 22.67 -15.89
C GLU A 446 4.26 23.52 -15.76
N LEU A 447 5.37 22.90 -15.44
CA LEU A 447 6.69 23.57 -15.32
C LEU A 447 7.33 23.85 -16.66
N LYS A 448 6.84 23.24 -17.77
CA LYS A 448 7.41 23.31 -19.13
C LYS A 448 8.88 22.97 -19.20
N GLN A 449 9.31 21.99 -18.43
CA GLN A 449 10.70 21.55 -18.35
C GLN A 449 10.81 20.04 -18.12
N PHE A 450 12.00 19.50 -18.36
CA PHE A 450 12.31 18.13 -17.97
C PHE A 450 12.61 18.05 -16.49
N VAL A 451 11.99 17.10 -15.80
CA VAL A 451 12.24 16.73 -14.42
C VAL A 451 12.80 15.31 -14.35
N ALA A 452 13.43 14.93 -13.25
CA ALA A 452 13.81 13.53 -13.03
C ALA A 452 12.56 12.71 -12.72
N MET A 453 12.37 11.59 -13.39
CA MET A 453 11.19 10.74 -13.18
C MET A 453 11.18 10.10 -11.78
N HIS A 454 12.37 9.82 -11.20
CA HIS A 454 12.51 9.32 -9.83
C HIS A 454 13.12 10.42 -8.94
N HIS A 455 14.45 10.42 -8.80
CA HIS A 455 15.16 11.47 -8.04
C HIS A 455 16.50 11.77 -8.70
N PRO A 456 17.08 12.97 -8.48
CA PRO A 456 18.25 13.43 -9.21
C PRO A 456 19.57 12.68 -8.90
N PHE A 457 19.56 11.79 -7.91
CA PHE A 457 20.71 10.96 -7.54
C PHE A 457 20.71 9.57 -8.21
N THR A 458 19.67 9.23 -8.98
CA THR A 458 19.61 8.00 -9.75
C THR A 458 20.66 8.02 -10.86
N ALA A 459 21.41 6.92 -11.05
CA ALA A 459 22.35 6.82 -12.15
C ALA A 459 21.64 6.56 -13.48
N PRO A 460 22.01 7.26 -14.57
CA PRO A 460 21.61 6.87 -15.91
C PRO A 460 22.32 5.58 -16.32
N MET A 461 21.73 4.84 -17.26
CA MET A 461 22.39 3.67 -17.85
C MET A 461 23.62 4.12 -18.64
N ASP A 462 24.71 3.33 -18.57
CA ASP A 462 26.02 3.74 -19.12
C ASP A 462 25.97 3.98 -20.62
N GLU A 463 25.22 3.16 -21.36
CA GLU A 463 24.99 3.29 -22.79
C GLU A 463 24.12 4.51 -23.18
N CYS A 464 23.51 5.18 -22.20
CA CYS A 464 22.67 6.36 -22.44
C CYS A 464 23.40 7.69 -22.16
N LEU A 465 24.63 7.65 -21.65
CA LEU A 465 25.39 8.86 -21.29
C LEU A 465 25.63 9.82 -22.48
N GLU A 466 25.71 9.31 -23.70
CA GLU A 466 25.85 10.11 -24.93
C GLU A 466 24.60 10.90 -25.30
N TYR A 467 23.41 10.49 -24.79
CA TYR A 467 22.13 11.13 -25.08
C TYR A 467 21.75 12.23 -24.08
N LEU A 468 22.47 12.39 -22.97
CA LEU A 468 22.11 13.30 -21.88
C LEU A 468 21.78 14.72 -22.37
N GLU A 469 22.62 15.28 -23.26
CA GLU A 469 22.43 16.62 -23.82
C GLU A 469 21.73 16.64 -25.18
N THR A 470 21.73 15.51 -25.90
CA THR A 470 21.26 15.46 -27.29
C THR A 470 19.83 14.96 -27.44
N ASP A 471 19.43 13.99 -26.62
CA ASP A 471 18.09 13.37 -26.68
C ASP A 471 17.66 12.81 -25.33
N LYS A 472 17.12 13.66 -24.48
CA LYS A 472 16.69 13.30 -23.12
C LYS A 472 15.66 12.16 -23.10
N ALA A 473 14.86 11.99 -24.15
CA ALA A 473 13.85 10.95 -24.25
C ALA A 473 14.43 9.53 -24.38
N LYS A 474 15.69 9.41 -24.82
CA LYS A 474 16.41 8.11 -24.90
C LYS A 474 17.14 7.74 -23.63
N VAL A 475 17.28 8.65 -22.68
CA VAL A 475 18.02 8.38 -21.45
C VAL A 475 17.20 7.51 -20.51
N ARG A 476 17.72 6.31 -20.22
CA ARG A 476 17.14 5.37 -19.26
C ARG A 476 17.91 5.42 -17.95
N ALA A 477 17.22 5.15 -16.87
CA ALA A 477 17.77 5.15 -15.51
C ALA A 477 18.08 3.73 -15.01
N LYS A 478 19.11 3.58 -14.18
CA LYS A 478 19.40 2.36 -13.42
C LYS A 478 18.46 2.29 -12.21
N CYS A 479 17.14 2.28 -12.46
CA CYS A 479 16.13 2.14 -11.43
C CYS A 479 15.24 0.93 -11.70
N TYR A 480 14.58 0.48 -10.65
CA TYR A 480 13.80 -0.74 -10.62
C TYR A 480 12.68 -0.62 -9.59
N ASP A 481 11.47 -1.01 -10.00
CA ASP A 481 10.30 -1.10 -9.12
C ASP A 481 9.83 -2.54 -9.02
N LEU A 482 9.53 -2.97 -7.80
CA LEU A 482 8.86 -4.25 -7.57
C LEU A 482 7.36 -4.02 -7.53
N VAL A 483 6.67 -4.66 -8.46
CA VAL A 483 5.21 -4.63 -8.55
C VAL A 483 4.63 -5.94 -8.04
N LEU A 484 3.58 -5.84 -7.25
CA LEU A 484 2.76 -6.95 -6.81
C LEU A 484 1.29 -6.68 -7.13
N ASN A 485 0.69 -7.51 -7.99
CA ASN A 485 -0.75 -7.46 -8.27
C ASN A 485 -1.26 -6.07 -8.68
N GLY A 486 -0.49 -5.32 -9.45
CA GLY A 486 -0.89 -3.98 -9.90
C GLY A 486 -0.57 -2.85 -8.93
N ILE A 487 0.20 -3.13 -7.88
CA ILE A 487 0.65 -2.14 -6.89
C ILE A 487 2.17 -2.12 -6.86
N GLU A 488 2.74 -0.92 -6.95
CA GLU A 488 4.15 -0.67 -6.67
C GLU A 488 4.42 -0.92 -5.18
N LEU A 489 5.16 -2.00 -4.91
CA LEU A 489 5.50 -2.41 -3.56
C LEU A 489 6.82 -1.78 -3.09
N SER A 490 7.76 -1.63 -4.02
CA SER A 490 9.10 -1.12 -3.77
C SER A 490 9.61 -0.34 -4.96
N SER A 491 10.41 0.68 -4.70
CA SER A 491 11.18 1.41 -5.70
C SER A 491 12.62 1.57 -5.25
N GLY A 492 13.57 1.52 -6.19
CA GLY A 492 14.98 1.65 -5.92
C GLY A 492 15.82 2.02 -7.14
N SER A 493 17.08 2.35 -6.91
CA SER A 493 18.03 2.66 -7.99
C SER A 493 19.48 2.47 -7.57
N ILE A 494 20.38 2.41 -8.55
CA ILE A 494 21.81 2.66 -8.37
C ILE A 494 22.04 4.16 -8.36
N ARG A 495 22.98 4.64 -7.52
CA ARG A 495 23.21 6.07 -7.29
C ARG A 495 24.36 6.61 -8.12
N ILE A 496 24.29 7.89 -8.45
CA ILE A 496 25.42 8.62 -9.01
C ILE A 496 26.43 8.87 -7.89
N THR A 497 27.66 8.46 -8.10
CA THR A 497 28.78 8.73 -7.17
C THR A 497 29.86 9.61 -7.79
N ASP A 498 29.84 9.81 -9.11
CA ASP A 498 30.74 10.76 -9.81
C ASP A 498 30.20 12.19 -9.69
N PRO A 499 30.94 13.09 -8.99
CA PRO A 499 30.52 14.49 -8.84
C PRO A 499 30.37 15.26 -10.16
N LYS A 500 31.12 14.87 -11.20
CA LYS A 500 31.00 15.51 -12.51
C LYS A 500 29.70 15.13 -13.20
N LEU A 501 29.35 13.85 -13.18
CA LEU A 501 28.08 13.37 -13.71
C LEU A 501 26.91 13.97 -12.93
N GLN A 502 27.01 14.02 -11.61
CA GLN A 502 25.97 14.63 -10.76
C GLN A 502 25.74 16.11 -11.09
N SER A 503 26.81 16.87 -11.29
CA SER A 503 26.70 18.29 -11.71
C SER A 503 26.01 18.42 -13.06
N ARG A 504 26.37 17.60 -14.06
CA ARG A 504 25.71 17.57 -15.37
C ARG A 504 24.20 17.29 -15.26
N ILE A 505 23.83 16.33 -14.41
CA ILE A 505 22.41 16.01 -14.19
C ILE A 505 21.66 17.19 -13.57
N PHE A 506 22.23 17.87 -12.58
CA PHE A 506 21.61 19.08 -12.01
C PHE A 506 21.43 20.19 -13.04
N ASP A 507 22.45 20.46 -13.86
CA ASP A 507 22.37 21.44 -14.95
C ASP A 507 21.25 21.08 -15.94
N LEU A 508 21.10 19.79 -16.29
CA LEU A 508 20.06 19.30 -17.20
C LEU A 508 18.65 19.39 -16.62
N LEU A 509 18.52 19.36 -15.29
CA LEU A 509 17.26 19.54 -14.55
C LEU A 509 16.97 21.03 -14.23
N GLY A 510 17.84 21.95 -14.69
CA GLY A 510 17.66 23.39 -14.51
C GLY A 510 18.00 23.89 -13.12
N LEU A 511 18.72 23.12 -12.30
CA LEU A 511 19.19 23.55 -10.98
C LEU A 511 20.53 24.28 -11.13
N SER A 512 20.59 25.52 -10.68
CA SER A 512 21.86 26.23 -10.57
C SER A 512 22.79 25.55 -9.55
N LYS A 513 24.10 25.80 -9.65
CA LYS A 513 25.06 25.23 -8.69
C LYS A 513 24.78 25.70 -7.26
N GLU A 514 24.36 26.94 -7.09
CA GLU A 514 24.01 27.54 -5.81
C GLU A 514 22.75 26.85 -5.23
N GLU A 515 21.72 26.60 -6.04
CA GLU A 515 20.51 25.90 -5.61
C GLU A 515 20.79 24.45 -5.27
N ALA A 516 21.52 23.72 -6.12
CA ALA A 516 21.91 22.34 -5.88
C ALA A 516 22.73 22.22 -4.58
N TYR A 517 23.72 23.14 -4.37
CA TYR A 517 24.50 23.14 -3.16
C TYR A 517 23.69 23.57 -1.92
N SER A 518 22.80 24.54 -2.08
CA SER A 518 21.88 24.93 -0.99
C SER A 518 21.02 23.77 -0.51
N LYS A 519 20.54 22.90 -1.39
CA LYS A 519 19.65 21.77 -1.07
C LYS A 519 20.42 20.53 -0.64
N PHE A 520 21.50 20.17 -1.34
CA PHE A 520 22.20 18.89 -1.25
C PHE A 520 23.70 19.00 -0.94
N GLY A 521 24.19 20.20 -0.59
CA GLY A 521 25.62 20.47 -0.43
C GLY A 521 26.34 19.51 0.50
N TYR A 522 25.72 19.12 1.60
CA TYR A 522 26.29 18.18 2.55
C TYR A 522 26.51 16.77 1.96
N LEU A 523 25.65 16.30 1.06
CA LEU A 523 25.83 15.03 0.35
C LEU A 523 26.91 15.15 -0.73
N LEU A 524 26.89 16.27 -1.49
CA LEU A 524 27.89 16.54 -2.51
C LEU A 524 29.29 16.68 -1.91
N ASP A 525 29.40 17.29 -0.75
CA ASP A 525 30.67 17.40 -0.01
C ASP A 525 31.13 16.03 0.51
N ALA A 526 30.21 15.20 1.03
CA ALA A 526 30.55 13.86 1.47
C ALA A 526 31.13 13.00 0.33
N PHE A 527 30.59 13.11 -0.87
CA PHE A 527 31.09 12.36 -2.04
C PHE A 527 32.53 12.73 -2.44
N ARG A 528 33.03 13.90 -2.05
CA ARG A 528 34.43 14.30 -2.27
C ARG A 528 35.43 13.48 -1.44
N TYR A 529 34.96 12.79 -0.41
CA TYR A 529 35.79 11.98 0.49
C TYR A 529 35.76 10.48 0.18
N GLY A 530 35.32 10.11 -1.05
CA GLY A 530 35.37 8.73 -1.51
C GLY A 530 34.04 7.96 -1.26
N ALA A 531 33.00 8.31 -2.00
CA ALA A 531 31.76 7.57 -1.99
C ALA A 531 31.92 6.24 -2.74
N PRO A 532 31.57 5.08 -2.12
CA PRO A 532 31.57 3.81 -2.83
C PRO A 532 30.42 3.77 -3.86
N PRO A 533 30.52 2.98 -4.95
CA PRO A 533 29.34 2.62 -5.73
C PRO A 533 28.28 2.03 -4.81
N HIS A 534 27.04 2.50 -4.88
CA HIS A 534 25.99 2.03 -3.99
C HIS A 534 24.61 2.11 -4.64
N GLY A 535 23.70 1.36 -4.09
CA GLY A 535 22.31 1.31 -4.49
C GLY A 535 21.42 0.72 -3.42
N GLY A 536 20.13 0.92 -3.54
CA GLY A 536 19.18 0.46 -2.55
C GLY A 536 17.74 0.63 -3.00
N MET A 537 16.82 0.32 -2.10
CA MET A 537 15.40 0.44 -2.36
C MET A 537 14.62 0.77 -1.08
N GLY A 538 13.40 1.26 -1.27
CA GLY A 538 12.41 1.40 -0.20
C GLY A 538 11.20 0.54 -0.47
N ILE A 539 10.84 -0.34 0.46
CA ILE A 539 9.67 -1.21 0.37
C ILE A 539 8.57 -0.66 1.27
N GLY A 540 7.39 -0.40 0.71
CA GLY A 540 6.24 0.09 1.49
C GLY A 540 5.71 -0.98 2.44
N LEU A 541 6.04 -0.90 3.75
CA LEU A 541 5.58 -1.88 4.75
C LEU A 541 4.05 -1.94 4.84
N ASP A 542 3.39 -0.79 4.78
CA ASP A 542 1.94 -0.72 4.85
C ASP A 542 1.28 -1.40 3.63
N ARG A 543 1.81 -1.16 2.42
CA ARG A 543 1.36 -1.82 1.19
C ARG A 543 1.65 -3.33 1.21
N LEU A 544 2.81 -3.74 1.72
CA LEU A 544 3.16 -5.15 1.88
C LEU A 544 2.16 -5.87 2.78
N CYS A 545 1.85 -5.28 3.95
CA CYS A 545 0.85 -5.81 4.86
C CYS A 545 -0.54 -5.88 4.21
N MET A 546 -0.96 -4.81 3.52
CA MET A 546 -2.25 -4.73 2.82
C MET A 546 -2.39 -5.85 1.78
N GLN A 547 -1.35 -6.08 0.98
CA GLN A 547 -1.34 -7.14 -0.04
C GLN A 547 -1.36 -8.54 0.57
N MET A 548 -0.62 -8.80 1.63
CA MET A 548 -0.60 -10.11 2.31
C MET A 548 -1.92 -10.44 3.00
N ILE A 549 -2.64 -9.42 3.48
CA ILE A 549 -3.94 -9.57 4.14
C ILE A 549 -5.06 -9.66 3.10
N GLY A 550 -4.89 -9.03 1.93
CA GLY A 550 -5.91 -8.93 0.89
C GLY A 550 -6.99 -7.89 1.22
N CYS A 551 -6.64 -6.80 1.92
CA CYS A 551 -7.55 -5.68 2.16
C CYS A 551 -7.32 -4.53 1.17
N ASP A 552 -8.35 -3.68 1.01
CA ASP A 552 -8.36 -2.60 0.02
C ASP A 552 -7.87 -1.25 0.55
N SER A 553 -7.57 -1.16 1.84
CA SER A 553 -7.20 0.10 2.49
C SER A 553 -6.02 -0.05 3.45
N LEU A 554 -5.07 0.89 3.40
CA LEU A 554 -3.99 0.99 4.39
C LEU A 554 -4.50 1.22 5.81
N ARG A 555 -5.71 1.79 5.97
CA ARG A 555 -6.32 2.03 7.29
C ARG A 555 -6.64 0.75 8.06
N ASP A 556 -6.70 -0.39 7.38
CA ASP A 556 -6.90 -1.70 8.00
C ASP A 556 -5.60 -2.32 8.54
N VAL A 557 -4.44 -1.79 8.14
CA VAL A 557 -3.11 -2.30 8.54
C VAL A 557 -2.29 -1.30 9.36
N ILE A 558 -2.83 -0.10 9.58
CA ILE A 558 -2.24 0.95 10.43
C ILE A 558 -3.11 1.10 11.69
N ALA A 559 -2.48 1.06 12.86
CA ALA A 559 -3.23 1.12 14.13
C ALA A 559 -4.04 2.43 14.27
N TYR A 560 -3.44 3.57 13.96
CA TYR A 560 -4.04 4.90 14.07
C TYR A 560 -3.86 5.68 12.76
N PRO A 561 -4.67 5.39 11.73
CA PRO A 561 -4.56 6.05 10.42
C PRO A 561 -5.29 7.39 10.40
N LYS A 562 -4.97 8.21 9.37
CA LYS A 562 -5.75 9.40 9.03
C LYS A 562 -6.91 9.05 8.07
N LEU A 563 -7.98 9.84 8.12
CA LEU A 563 -9.03 9.86 7.10
C LEU A 563 -8.50 10.40 5.76
N GLN A 564 -9.32 10.31 4.71
CA GLN A 564 -8.95 10.82 3.39
C GLN A 564 -8.70 12.34 3.35
N ASN A 565 -9.29 13.09 4.26
CA ASN A 565 -9.06 14.53 4.43
C ASN A 565 -7.87 14.84 5.37
N ALA A 566 -7.00 13.90 5.64
CA ALA A 566 -5.84 13.98 6.52
C ALA A 566 -6.15 14.23 8.01
N SER A 567 -7.41 14.20 8.43
CA SER A 567 -7.77 14.32 9.85
C SER A 567 -7.75 12.96 10.58
N GLU A 568 -7.60 13.00 11.90
CA GLU A 568 -7.71 11.84 12.78
C GLU A 568 -8.80 12.11 13.84
N PRO A 569 -9.97 11.44 13.74
CA PRO A 569 -11.14 11.77 14.53
C PRO A 569 -11.04 11.47 16.03
N MET A 570 -10.12 10.59 16.44
CA MET A 570 -9.98 10.17 17.85
C MET A 570 -9.34 11.27 18.70
N THR A 571 -8.28 11.90 18.18
CA THR A 571 -7.57 12.99 18.84
C THR A 571 -7.94 14.36 18.30
N GLU A 572 -8.81 14.40 17.28
CA GLU A 572 -9.28 15.62 16.60
C GLU A 572 -8.13 16.42 15.95
N CYS A 573 -7.06 15.72 15.49
CA CYS A 573 -5.97 16.40 14.81
C CYS A 573 -6.22 16.47 13.28
N PRO A 574 -5.71 17.54 12.58
CA PRO A 574 -5.02 18.70 13.13
C PRO A 574 -5.96 19.62 13.93
N ALA A 575 -5.42 20.27 14.96
CA ALA A 575 -6.15 21.16 15.83
C ALA A 575 -5.41 22.52 15.93
N PRO A 576 -6.15 23.62 16.26
CA PRO A 576 -5.53 24.88 16.60
C PRO A 576 -4.55 24.75 17.78
N VAL A 577 -3.56 25.60 17.81
CA VAL A 577 -2.63 25.77 18.93
C VAL A 577 -2.81 27.14 19.56
N ASP A 578 -2.38 27.30 20.81
CA ASP A 578 -2.53 28.54 21.56
C ASP A 578 -1.66 29.67 20.97
N ASP A 579 -2.16 30.90 21.02
CA ASP A 579 -1.44 32.09 20.56
C ASP A 579 -0.08 32.27 21.25
N GLU A 580 0.06 31.87 22.51
CA GLU A 580 1.32 31.90 23.25
C GLU A 580 2.38 31.04 22.56
N GLN A 581 2.01 29.82 22.12
CA GLN A 581 2.91 28.93 21.38
C GLN A 581 3.31 29.51 20.02
N LEU A 582 2.35 30.11 19.30
CA LEU A 582 2.62 30.77 18.02
C LEU A 582 3.57 31.97 18.20
N ASN A 583 3.35 32.78 19.23
CA ASN A 583 4.20 33.91 19.56
C ASN A 583 5.64 33.49 19.94
N GLU A 584 5.79 32.42 20.74
CA GLU A 584 7.11 31.85 21.05
C GLU A 584 7.88 31.41 19.80
N LEU A 585 7.18 30.92 18.79
CA LEU A 585 7.75 30.48 17.53
C LEU A 585 7.96 31.64 16.54
N GLY A 586 7.43 32.83 16.82
CA GLY A 586 7.51 33.99 15.95
C GLY A 586 6.70 33.80 14.65
N ILE A 587 5.62 33.02 14.67
CA ILE A 587 4.75 32.75 13.54
C ILE A 587 3.31 33.19 13.81
N GLY A 588 2.52 33.42 12.76
CA GLY A 588 1.12 33.77 12.86
C GLY A 588 0.29 33.02 11.84
N VAL A 589 -0.99 32.82 12.16
CA VAL A 589 -1.97 32.27 11.23
C VAL A 589 -2.54 33.42 10.39
N THR A 590 -2.33 33.39 9.09
CA THR A 590 -2.98 34.31 8.15
C THR A 590 -4.27 33.65 7.66
N HIS A 591 -5.42 34.22 7.99
CA HIS A 591 -6.66 33.77 7.40
C HIS A 591 -6.75 34.31 5.97
N THR A 592 -6.85 33.44 4.99
CA THR A 592 -7.31 33.83 3.65
C THR A 592 -8.81 34.07 3.74
N GLU A 593 -9.25 35.31 3.49
CA GLU A 593 -10.69 35.62 3.38
C GLU A 593 -11.26 34.77 2.24
N GLY A 594 -12.06 33.75 2.53
CA GLY A 594 -12.78 32.98 1.52
C GLY A 594 -12.87 31.45 1.68
N GLU A 595 -12.62 30.87 2.86
CA GLU A 595 -13.00 29.47 3.14
C GLU A 595 -14.03 29.39 4.28
#